data_74c82474b379c884ba5f1e963fcd5e68
#
_entry.id   74c82474b379c884ba5f1e963fcd5e68
#
_cell.length_a   1.000
_cell.length_b   1.000
_cell.length_c   1.000
_cell.angle_alpha   90.00
_cell.angle_beta   90.00
_cell.angle_gamma   90.00
#
_symmetry.space_group_name_H-M   'P 1'
#
loop_
_entity.id
_entity.type
_entity.pdbx_description
1 polymer ?
#
loop_
_entity_poly.entity_id
_entity_poly.type
_entity_poly.pdbx_seq_one_letter_code
_entity_poly.pdbx_strand_id
1 'polypeptide(L)'
;PKLVNVLDRYVSKSPKHRRGPGITLVLAHANGFPRRIWEPFLMTLLRNFDEEKKEEGPYIEEVWSFEAVNHGDSAVLNDGKPGDTFNWADNSRDILNFLLHFLPSNPQEVGLPAELDPISLDESSRRSRFGFRRRKLVGIGHSLGGCSMTRAAVDFPSLFSSLVLVDPVIMPALEKDPSGGIYQLLRGAVARRSRWSSREEALESFRKTPFFQTWHPAVLETYVKEGIVLDPIAGGVKLKQSGFHEASVFGERRVPVETWELLEALHERVHLFWAMSGRRPVVTGPEEVTRQTVWRRPKNSSNVRIEGSGHLVCHLNFHFLPDG
;
A
#
# COMPACT_ATOMS: atom_id res chain seq x y z
N PRO A 1 7.90 -21.76 7.99
CA PRO A 1 6.94 -21.35 9.01
C PRO A 1 5.70 -20.73 8.36
N LYS A 2 4.52 -20.91 8.99
CA LYS A 2 3.31 -20.22 8.56
C LYS A 2 3.40 -18.75 9.00
N LEU A 3 3.31 -17.83 8.03
CA LEU A 3 3.24 -16.39 8.29
C LEU A 3 1.79 -15.90 8.22
N VAL A 4 1.52 -14.79 8.88
CA VAL A 4 0.19 -14.19 9.00
C VAL A 4 0.24 -12.77 8.46
N ASN A 5 -0.75 -12.40 7.63
CA ASN A 5 -1.02 -11.02 7.26
C ASN A 5 -2.17 -10.49 8.11
N VAL A 6 -2.05 -9.26 8.57
CA VAL A 6 -3.13 -8.55 9.27
C VAL A 6 -3.79 -7.58 8.31
N LEU A 7 -5.10 -7.53 8.36
CA LEU A 7 -5.90 -6.63 7.52
C LEU A 7 -6.91 -5.87 8.38
N ASP A 8 -7.21 -4.64 8.00
CA ASP A 8 -8.38 -3.92 8.53
C ASP A 8 -9.42 -3.78 7.43
N ARG A 9 -10.68 -3.96 7.81
CA ARG A 9 -11.84 -3.70 6.97
C ARG A 9 -12.61 -2.50 7.47
N TYR A 10 -12.89 -1.56 6.58
CA TYR A 10 -13.70 -0.38 6.85
C TYR A 10 -15.00 -0.49 6.04
N VAL A 11 -16.12 -0.33 6.71
CA VAL A 11 -17.46 -0.36 6.10
C VAL A 11 -18.28 0.81 6.62
N SER A 12 -19.22 1.30 5.82
CA SER A 12 -20.13 2.35 6.27
C SER A 12 -21.05 1.85 7.37
N LYS A 13 -21.17 2.61 8.46
CA LYS A 13 -22.15 2.32 9.55
C LYS A 13 -23.60 2.52 9.13
N SER A 14 -23.82 3.33 8.13
CA SER A 14 -25.16 3.66 7.61
C SER A 14 -25.11 3.53 6.10
N PRO A 15 -25.28 2.32 5.55
CA PRO A 15 -25.33 2.15 4.12
C PRO A 15 -26.53 2.92 3.58
N LYS A 16 -26.26 4.06 2.94
CA LYS A 16 -27.27 4.80 2.17
C LYS A 16 -27.70 3.89 1.02
N HIS A 17 -29.00 3.83 0.71
CA HIS A 17 -29.47 3.19 -0.51
C HIS A 17 -28.95 3.98 -1.73
N ARG A 18 -27.73 3.70 -2.12
CA ARG A 18 -27.12 4.29 -3.31
C ARG A 18 -27.45 3.43 -4.53
N ARG A 19 -27.95 4.08 -5.56
CA ARG A 19 -28.21 3.45 -6.87
C ARG A 19 -26.93 3.53 -7.69
N GLY A 20 -26.14 2.46 -7.67
CA GLY A 20 -24.90 2.42 -8.44
C GLY A 20 -24.04 1.21 -8.09
N PRO A 21 -22.93 0.98 -8.82
CA PRO A 21 -22.02 -0.11 -8.52
C PRO A 21 -21.18 0.19 -7.28
N GLY A 22 -21.18 -0.73 -6.32
CA GLY A 22 -20.29 -0.70 -5.17
C GLY A 22 -18.85 -0.99 -5.57
N ILE A 23 -17.91 -0.23 -5.01
CA ILE A 23 -16.47 -0.39 -5.21
C ILE A 23 -15.87 -0.92 -3.92
N THR A 24 -15.07 -1.98 -4.03
CA THR A 24 -14.19 -2.46 -2.98
C THR A 24 -12.79 -1.89 -3.22
N LEU A 25 -12.26 -1.13 -2.27
CA LEU A 25 -10.86 -0.69 -2.29
C LEU A 25 -9.98 -1.70 -1.54
N VAL A 26 -8.82 -2.01 -2.11
CA VAL A 26 -7.78 -2.78 -1.43
C VAL A 26 -6.50 -1.97 -1.43
N LEU A 27 -6.02 -1.64 -0.23
CA LEU A 27 -4.89 -0.75 -0.02
C LEU A 27 -3.64 -1.56 0.33
N ALA A 28 -2.50 -1.22 -0.28
CA ALA A 28 -1.19 -1.77 0.05
C ALA A 28 -0.20 -0.64 0.33
N HIS A 29 0.38 -0.66 1.53
CA HIS A 29 1.27 0.38 2.05
C HIS A 29 2.68 0.33 1.45
N ALA A 30 3.46 1.40 1.63
CA ALA A 30 4.88 1.44 1.31
C ALA A 30 5.73 0.76 2.40
N ASN A 31 7.00 0.48 2.07
CA ASN A 31 7.97 -0.05 3.05
C ASN A 31 8.13 0.90 4.24
N GLY A 32 8.19 0.35 5.43
CA GLY A 32 8.38 1.10 6.68
C GLY A 32 7.07 1.56 7.35
N PHE A 33 5.91 1.28 6.77
CA PHE A 33 4.62 1.79 7.26
C PHE A 33 3.66 0.67 7.70
N PRO A 34 2.84 0.93 8.75
CA PRO A 34 1.73 0.06 9.09
C PRO A 34 0.56 0.27 8.12
N ARG A 35 -0.34 -0.73 7.99
CA ARG A 35 -1.53 -0.65 7.14
C ARG A 35 -2.44 0.56 7.45
N ARG A 36 -2.52 0.97 8.71
CA ARG A 36 -3.36 2.10 9.14
C ARG A 36 -2.81 3.47 8.77
N ILE A 37 -1.64 3.53 8.15
CA ILE A 37 -1.10 4.79 7.62
C ILE A 37 -2.05 5.43 6.59
N TRP A 38 -2.95 4.65 6.02
CA TRP A 38 -3.96 5.10 5.08
C TRP A 38 -5.17 5.81 5.73
N GLU A 39 -5.35 5.72 7.06
CA GLU A 39 -6.55 6.27 7.72
C GLU A 39 -6.76 7.77 7.45
N PRO A 40 -5.76 8.66 7.56
CA PRO A 40 -5.97 10.08 7.25
C PRO A 40 -6.40 10.32 5.79
N PHE A 41 -5.82 9.59 4.84
CA PHE A 41 -6.24 9.63 3.44
C PHE A 41 -7.67 9.12 3.27
N LEU A 42 -8.03 8.00 3.88
CA LEU A 42 -9.37 7.44 3.82
C LEU A 42 -10.43 8.38 4.40
N MET A 43 -10.11 9.03 5.51
CA MET A 43 -11.03 10.02 6.11
C MET A 43 -11.37 11.14 5.14
N THR A 44 -10.37 11.65 4.41
CA THR A 44 -10.58 12.69 3.40
C THR A 44 -11.33 12.16 2.18
N LEU A 45 -10.90 11.00 1.66
CA LEU A 45 -11.53 10.37 0.50
C LEU A 45 -13.02 10.10 0.74
N LEU A 46 -13.36 9.47 1.87
CA LEU A 46 -14.73 9.10 2.20
C LEU A 46 -15.60 10.33 2.45
N ARG A 47 -15.06 11.37 3.07
CA ARG A 47 -15.74 12.66 3.24
C ARG A 47 -16.12 13.28 1.90
N ASN A 48 -15.17 13.38 0.98
CA ASN A 48 -15.39 13.95 -0.35
C ASN A 48 -16.45 13.15 -1.11
N PHE A 49 -16.42 11.82 -1.05
CA PHE A 49 -17.45 10.97 -1.66
C PHE A 49 -18.84 11.19 -1.06
N ASP A 50 -18.94 11.48 0.24
CA ASP A 50 -20.21 11.73 0.91
C ASP A 50 -20.76 13.15 0.64
N GLU A 51 -19.88 14.14 0.50
CA GLU A 51 -20.22 15.54 0.20
C GLU A 51 -20.73 15.71 -1.23
N GLU A 52 -20.25 14.94 -2.20
CA GLU A 52 -20.72 14.99 -3.59
C GLU A 52 -22.21 14.62 -3.79
N LYS A 53 -22.91 14.13 -2.76
CA LYS A 53 -24.37 13.85 -2.69
C LYS A 53 -25.00 13.25 -3.96
N LYS A 54 -24.21 12.56 -4.78
CA LYS A 54 -24.75 11.88 -5.98
C LYS A 54 -25.56 10.65 -5.54
N GLU A 55 -26.88 10.70 -5.70
CA GLU A 55 -27.74 9.54 -5.47
C GLU A 55 -27.47 8.43 -6.48
N GLU A 56 -26.98 8.79 -7.67
CA GLU A 56 -26.60 7.90 -8.75
C GLU A 56 -25.10 7.99 -9.04
N GLY A 57 -24.45 6.85 -9.12
CA GLY A 57 -23.01 6.77 -9.42
C GLY A 57 -22.27 5.73 -8.58
N PRO A 58 -20.98 5.51 -8.85
CA PRO A 58 -20.18 4.58 -8.07
C PRO A 58 -20.00 5.07 -6.63
N TYR A 59 -19.96 4.15 -5.68
CA TYR A 59 -19.73 4.44 -4.27
C TYR A 59 -18.73 3.45 -3.67
N ILE A 60 -18.04 3.87 -2.61
CA ILE A 60 -17.14 3.00 -1.87
C ILE A 60 -18.00 2.16 -0.91
N GLU A 61 -18.07 0.86 -1.16
CA GLU A 61 -18.84 -0.09 -0.37
C GLU A 61 -18.05 -0.60 0.83
N GLU A 62 -16.79 -0.94 0.60
CA GLU A 62 -15.86 -1.37 1.64
C GLU A 62 -14.42 -1.04 1.26
N VAL A 63 -13.56 -0.96 2.27
CA VAL A 63 -12.12 -0.79 2.10
C VAL A 63 -11.40 -1.86 2.91
N TRP A 64 -10.41 -2.51 2.31
CA TRP A 64 -9.51 -3.43 2.97
C TRP A 64 -8.09 -2.86 2.94
N SER A 65 -7.49 -2.67 4.09
CA SER A 65 -6.09 -2.27 4.22
C SER A 65 -5.22 -3.47 4.56
N PHE A 66 -4.36 -3.84 3.63
CA PHE A 66 -3.49 -5.02 3.71
C PHE A 66 -2.14 -4.66 4.32
N GLU A 67 -1.61 -5.52 5.20
CA GLU A 67 -0.30 -5.37 5.82
C GLU A 67 0.64 -6.50 5.42
N ALA A 68 1.80 -6.15 4.91
CA ALA A 68 2.84 -7.12 4.57
C ALA A 68 3.37 -7.85 5.82
N VAL A 69 3.81 -9.09 5.66
CA VAL A 69 4.14 -10.03 6.77
C VAL A 69 5.18 -9.53 7.77
N ASN A 70 6.06 -8.62 7.36
CA ASN A 70 7.13 -8.05 8.20
C ASN A 70 6.90 -6.59 8.58
N HIS A 71 5.65 -6.08 8.46
CA HIS A 71 5.27 -4.71 8.82
C HIS A 71 4.21 -4.70 9.91
N GLY A 72 4.12 -3.61 10.65
CA GLY A 72 3.06 -3.32 11.61
C GLY A 72 2.72 -4.50 12.54
N ASP A 73 1.44 -4.79 12.69
CA ASP A 73 0.98 -5.89 13.56
C ASP A 73 1.34 -7.27 12.99
N SER A 74 1.43 -7.40 11.65
CA SER A 74 1.93 -8.62 11.03
C SER A 74 3.36 -8.93 11.47
N ALA A 75 4.25 -7.93 11.57
CA ALA A 75 5.61 -8.13 12.07
C ALA A 75 5.63 -8.64 13.52
N VAL A 76 4.71 -8.13 14.37
CA VAL A 76 4.61 -8.56 15.75
C VAL A 76 4.14 -10.02 15.86
N LEU A 77 3.12 -10.41 15.08
CA LEU A 77 2.60 -11.79 15.07
C LEU A 77 3.56 -12.80 14.43
N ASN A 78 4.42 -12.32 13.55
CA ASN A 78 5.42 -13.13 12.87
C ASN A 78 6.82 -13.04 13.50
N ASP A 79 6.96 -12.41 14.67
CA ASP A 79 8.27 -12.21 15.29
C ASP A 79 9.07 -13.53 15.40
N GLY A 80 10.34 -13.49 15.03
CA GLY A 80 11.23 -14.66 14.97
C GLY A 80 10.96 -15.65 13.83
N LYS A 81 9.97 -15.42 12.94
CA LYS A 81 9.64 -16.34 11.83
C LYS A 81 10.19 -15.91 10.45
N PRO A 82 10.21 -14.60 10.10
CA PRO A 82 10.77 -14.17 8.82
C PRO A 82 12.28 -14.43 8.74
N GLY A 83 12.76 -14.72 7.53
CA GLY A 83 14.18 -14.80 7.24
C GLY A 83 14.84 -13.43 7.03
N ASP A 84 16.09 -13.45 6.59
CA ASP A 84 16.93 -12.26 6.39
C ASP A 84 16.61 -11.50 5.10
N THR A 85 15.79 -12.06 4.23
CA THR A 85 15.40 -11.48 2.95
C THR A 85 13.91 -11.30 2.86
N PHE A 86 13.48 -10.31 2.09
CA PHE A 86 12.08 -10.06 1.76
C PHE A 86 11.90 -10.06 0.24
N ASN A 87 11.02 -10.90 -0.26
CA ASN A 87 10.72 -10.97 -1.67
C ASN A 87 9.39 -10.25 -1.98
N TRP A 88 9.43 -9.20 -2.80
CA TRP A 88 8.23 -8.43 -3.15
C TRP A 88 7.20 -9.26 -3.93
N ALA A 89 7.63 -10.30 -4.65
CA ALA A 89 6.70 -11.22 -5.31
C ALA A 89 5.93 -12.08 -4.30
N ASP A 90 6.51 -12.38 -3.13
CA ASP A 90 5.75 -13.04 -2.06
C ASP A 90 4.65 -12.12 -1.52
N ASN A 91 4.93 -10.83 -1.34
CA ASN A 91 3.89 -9.87 -0.95
C ASN A 91 2.76 -9.78 -2.00
N SER A 92 3.08 -9.89 -3.29
CA SER A 92 2.06 -10.00 -4.35
C SER A 92 1.23 -11.28 -4.21
N ARG A 93 1.88 -12.40 -3.92
CA ARG A 93 1.21 -13.70 -3.70
C ARG A 93 0.34 -13.68 -2.44
N ASP A 94 0.76 -12.99 -1.39
CA ASP A 94 -0.04 -12.82 -0.17
C ASP A 94 -1.31 -12.02 -0.45
N ILE A 95 -1.20 -10.93 -1.22
CA ILE A 95 -2.37 -10.16 -1.69
C ILE A 95 -3.30 -11.05 -2.53
N LEU A 96 -2.77 -11.81 -3.47
CA LEU A 96 -3.56 -12.73 -4.30
C LEU A 96 -4.20 -13.84 -3.46
N ASN A 97 -3.48 -14.39 -2.48
CA ASN A 97 -4.00 -15.39 -1.56
C ASN A 97 -5.22 -14.84 -0.80
N PHE A 98 -5.13 -13.61 -0.29
CA PHE A 98 -6.27 -12.95 0.33
C PHE A 98 -7.44 -12.79 -0.65
N LEU A 99 -7.21 -12.26 -1.84
CA LEU A 99 -8.25 -11.97 -2.82
C LEU A 99 -8.94 -13.24 -3.35
N LEU A 100 -8.16 -14.28 -3.61
CA LEU A 100 -8.65 -15.52 -4.20
C LEU A 100 -9.29 -16.44 -3.18
N HIS A 101 -8.78 -16.49 -1.96
CA HIS A 101 -9.12 -17.55 -1.01
C HIS A 101 -9.81 -17.06 0.27
N PHE A 102 -9.65 -15.80 0.67
CA PHE A 102 -10.12 -15.32 1.97
C PHE A 102 -11.07 -14.13 1.89
N LEU A 103 -11.00 -13.29 0.86
CA LEU A 103 -11.90 -12.14 0.74
C LEU A 103 -13.36 -12.64 0.70
N PRO A 104 -14.23 -12.27 1.67
CA PRO A 104 -15.61 -12.74 1.72
C PRO A 104 -16.34 -12.51 0.40
N SER A 105 -17.21 -13.43 -0.02
CA SER A 105 -17.91 -13.33 -1.31
C SER A 105 -18.96 -12.22 -1.33
N ASN A 106 -19.52 -11.89 -0.16
CA ASN A 106 -20.49 -10.81 -0.01
C ASN A 106 -19.84 -9.57 0.62
N PRO A 107 -19.77 -8.42 -0.08
CA PRO A 107 -19.20 -7.20 0.49
C PRO A 107 -20.06 -6.60 1.63
N GLN A 108 -21.31 -7.01 1.76
CA GLN A 108 -22.22 -6.54 2.81
C GLN A 108 -22.22 -7.45 4.06
N GLU A 109 -21.41 -8.50 4.07
CA GLU A 109 -21.28 -9.38 5.22
C GLU A 109 -20.72 -8.62 6.41
N VAL A 110 -21.40 -8.72 7.56
CA VAL A 110 -21.01 -8.09 8.82
C VAL A 110 -20.63 -9.15 9.84
N GLY A 111 -19.86 -8.75 10.87
CA GLY A 111 -19.49 -9.67 11.94
C GLY A 111 -18.47 -10.72 11.52
N LEU A 112 -17.54 -10.36 10.64
CA LEU A 112 -16.47 -11.27 10.23
C LEU A 112 -15.62 -11.73 11.43
N PRO A 113 -15.18 -13.01 11.45
CA PRO A 113 -14.29 -13.51 12.49
C PRO A 113 -12.91 -12.83 12.42
N ALA A 114 -12.16 -12.85 13.53
CA ALA A 114 -10.80 -12.31 13.58
C ALA A 114 -9.84 -13.06 12.64
N GLU A 115 -10.04 -14.36 12.47
CA GLU A 115 -9.39 -15.15 11.43
C GLU A 115 -10.41 -15.47 10.35
N LEU A 116 -10.11 -15.07 9.11
CA LEU A 116 -11.00 -15.35 7.99
C LEU A 116 -10.89 -16.81 7.58
N ASP A 117 -12.03 -17.45 7.45
CA ASP A 117 -12.12 -18.77 6.85
C ASP A 117 -11.88 -18.72 5.33
N PRO A 118 -11.24 -19.72 4.75
CA PRO A 118 -11.13 -19.79 3.31
C PRO A 118 -12.52 -19.98 2.65
N ILE A 119 -12.72 -19.29 1.55
CA ILE A 119 -13.91 -19.49 0.71
C ILE A 119 -13.84 -20.86 0.02
N SER A 120 -14.97 -21.30 -0.58
CA SER A 120 -14.99 -22.59 -1.30
C SER A 120 -14.00 -22.63 -2.46
N LEU A 121 -13.45 -23.80 -2.75
CA LEU A 121 -12.54 -24.01 -3.87
C LEU A 121 -13.16 -23.67 -5.22
N ASP A 122 -14.46 -23.93 -5.39
CA ASP A 122 -15.20 -23.59 -6.60
C ASP A 122 -15.25 -22.07 -6.82
N GLU A 123 -15.56 -21.30 -5.77
CA GLU A 123 -15.57 -19.84 -5.85
C GLU A 123 -14.16 -19.28 -6.09
N SER A 124 -13.14 -19.83 -5.44
CA SER A 124 -11.74 -19.44 -5.66
C SER A 124 -11.30 -19.70 -7.11
N SER A 125 -11.59 -20.91 -7.63
CA SER A 125 -11.32 -21.29 -9.02
C SER A 125 -12.07 -20.41 -10.02
N ARG A 126 -13.31 -20.04 -9.69
CA ARG A 126 -14.09 -19.13 -10.51
C ARG A 126 -13.48 -17.71 -10.52
N ARG A 127 -13.07 -17.20 -9.34
CA ARG A 127 -12.43 -15.86 -9.23
C ARG A 127 -11.15 -15.76 -10.05
N SER A 128 -10.33 -16.79 -10.02
CA SER A 128 -9.08 -16.79 -10.77
C SER A 128 -9.29 -16.63 -12.27
N ARG A 129 -10.38 -17.14 -12.81
CA ARG A 129 -10.72 -17.08 -14.24
C ARG A 129 -11.52 -15.85 -14.64
N PHE A 130 -12.53 -15.50 -13.83
CA PHE A 130 -13.57 -14.55 -14.20
C PHE A 130 -13.65 -13.31 -13.29
N GLY A 131 -12.85 -13.22 -12.25
CA GLY A 131 -12.91 -12.14 -11.27
C GLY A 131 -14.11 -12.24 -10.34
N PHE A 132 -14.47 -11.12 -9.71
CA PHE A 132 -15.57 -11.06 -8.75
C PHE A 132 -16.95 -10.92 -9.41
N ARG A 133 -17.99 -11.52 -8.83
CA ARG A 133 -19.36 -11.38 -9.32
C ARG A 133 -20.04 -10.09 -8.83
N ARG A 134 -19.76 -9.70 -7.58
CA ARG A 134 -20.47 -8.64 -6.85
C ARG A 134 -19.55 -7.48 -6.45
N ARG A 135 -18.32 -7.44 -6.95
CA ARG A 135 -17.35 -6.40 -6.63
C ARG A 135 -16.74 -5.80 -7.87
N LYS A 136 -16.59 -4.49 -7.84
CA LYS A 136 -15.58 -3.79 -8.66
C LYS A 136 -14.41 -3.49 -7.75
N LEU A 137 -13.31 -4.23 -7.91
CA LEU A 137 -12.15 -4.09 -7.06
C LEU A 137 -11.17 -3.08 -7.65
N VAL A 138 -10.81 -2.09 -6.84
CA VAL A 138 -9.77 -1.11 -7.13
C VAL A 138 -8.62 -1.32 -6.15
N GLY A 139 -7.45 -1.67 -6.68
CA GLY A 139 -6.23 -1.77 -5.90
C GLY A 139 -5.59 -0.38 -5.79
N ILE A 140 -5.21 0.04 -4.59
CA ILE A 140 -4.45 1.27 -4.36
C ILE A 140 -3.14 0.89 -3.70
N GLY A 141 -2.02 1.15 -4.36
CA GLY A 141 -0.72 0.77 -3.83
C GLY A 141 0.29 1.91 -3.87
N HIS A 142 0.99 2.12 -2.75
CA HIS A 142 2.07 3.09 -2.66
C HIS A 142 3.43 2.39 -2.66
N SER A 143 4.35 2.86 -3.51
CA SER A 143 5.74 2.36 -3.51
C SER A 143 5.82 0.83 -3.66
N LEU A 144 6.32 0.09 -2.65
CA LEU A 144 6.26 -1.37 -2.54
C LEU A 144 4.85 -1.92 -2.84
N GLY A 145 3.83 -1.34 -2.20
CA GLY A 145 2.44 -1.76 -2.38
C GLY A 145 1.96 -1.58 -3.83
N GLY A 146 2.41 -0.53 -4.50
CA GLY A 146 2.11 -0.28 -5.91
C GLY A 146 2.74 -1.34 -6.83
N CYS A 147 4.00 -1.69 -6.59
CA CYS A 147 4.68 -2.77 -7.30
C CYS A 147 3.97 -4.12 -7.07
N SER A 148 3.66 -4.46 -5.81
CA SER A 148 2.99 -5.71 -5.45
C SER A 148 1.59 -5.83 -6.06
N MET A 149 0.80 -4.75 -6.06
CA MET A 149 -0.52 -4.72 -6.70
C MET A 149 -0.44 -4.88 -8.22
N THR A 150 0.55 -4.22 -8.84
CA THR A 150 0.77 -4.35 -10.29
C THR A 150 1.12 -5.78 -10.65
N ARG A 151 2.04 -6.39 -9.91
CA ARG A 151 2.43 -7.78 -10.11
C ARG A 151 1.24 -8.74 -9.94
N ALA A 152 0.42 -8.54 -8.90
CA ALA A 152 -0.79 -9.32 -8.67
C ALA A 152 -1.79 -9.18 -9.85
N ALA A 153 -1.93 -7.98 -10.42
CA ALA A 153 -2.82 -7.75 -11.54
C ALA A 153 -2.28 -8.30 -12.88
N VAL A 154 -0.96 -8.41 -13.05
CA VAL A 154 -0.35 -9.13 -14.19
C VAL A 154 -0.73 -10.61 -14.14
N ASP A 155 -0.63 -11.24 -12.97
CA ASP A 155 -0.92 -12.67 -12.79
C ASP A 155 -2.43 -12.95 -12.88
N PHE A 156 -3.29 -12.09 -12.30
CA PHE A 156 -4.76 -12.26 -12.28
C PHE A 156 -5.50 -10.97 -12.64
N PRO A 157 -5.45 -10.52 -13.90
CA PRO A 157 -6.07 -9.25 -14.31
C PRO A 157 -7.60 -9.25 -14.18
N SER A 158 -8.23 -10.42 -14.13
CA SER A 158 -9.67 -10.55 -13.94
C SER A 158 -10.17 -10.07 -12.58
N LEU A 159 -9.30 -10.04 -11.57
CA LEU A 159 -9.66 -9.59 -10.22
C LEU A 159 -9.81 -8.07 -10.10
N PHE A 160 -9.13 -7.31 -10.97
CA PHE A 160 -9.00 -5.86 -10.84
C PHE A 160 -9.81 -5.12 -11.91
N SER A 161 -10.57 -4.12 -11.50
CA SER A 161 -11.17 -3.13 -12.41
C SER A 161 -10.19 -2.01 -12.70
N SER A 162 -9.44 -1.59 -11.69
CA SER A 162 -8.45 -0.51 -11.79
C SER A 162 -7.35 -0.67 -10.74
N LEU A 163 -6.19 -0.10 -11.03
CA LEU A 163 -5.12 0.15 -10.06
C LEU A 163 -4.86 1.65 -9.96
N VAL A 164 -4.78 2.15 -8.74
CA VAL A 164 -4.25 3.49 -8.40
C VAL A 164 -2.85 3.30 -7.86
N LEU A 165 -1.86 3.68 -8.65
CA LEU A 165 -0.45 3.48 -8.40
C LEU A 165 0.15 4.79 -7.90
N VAL A 166 0.35 4.87 -6.58
CA VAL A 166 0.89 6.06 -5.92
C VAL A 166 2.41 5.92 -5.85
N ASP A 167 3.09 6.64 -6.71
CA ASP A 167 4.56 6.66 -6.86
C ASP A 167 5.19 5.26 -6.68
N PRO A 168 4.74 4.25 -7.47
CA PRO A 168 5.13 2.86 -7.28
C PRO A 168 6.59 2.66 -7.63
N VAL A 169 7.28 1.75 -6.92
CA VAL A 169 8.65 1.36 -7.26
C VAL A 169 8.63 0.26 -8.32
N ILE A 170 8.51 0.69 -9.57
CA ILE A 170 8.56 -0.13 -10.79
C ILE A 170 9.52 0.57 -11.74
N MET A 171 10.61 -0.07 -12.13
CA MET A 171 11.64 0.57 -12.94
C MET A 171 12.44 -0.45 -13.76
N PRO A 172 13.02 -0.05 -14.89
CA PRO A 172 13.94 -0.90 -15.63
C PRO A 172 15.20 -1.20 -14.81
N ALA A 173 15.96 -2.20 -15.24
CA ALA A 173 17.28 -2.43 -14.71
C ALA A 173 18.16 -1.20 -15.00
N LEU A 174 18.70 -0.62 -13.94
CA LEU A 174 19.66 0.48 -14.07
C LEU A 174 21.07 -0.10 -13.94
N GLU A 175 21.94 0.21 -14.88
CA GLU A 175 23.34 -0.25 -14.86
C GLU A 175 24.08 0.23 -13.63
N LYS A 176 23.71 1.40 -13.11
CA LYS A 176 24.26 1.99 -11.88
C LYS A 176 23.12 2.64 -11.11
N ASP A 177 23.18 2.61 -9.77
CA ASP A 177 22.41 3.53 -8.94
C ASP A 177 23.17 4.86 -8.88
N PRO A 178 22.88 5.82 -9.76
CA PRO A 178 23.69 7.03 -9.91
C PRO A 178 23.60 7.94 -8.67
N SER A 179 22.59 7.73 -7.83
CA SER A 179 22.35 8.53 -6.63
C SER A 179 22.84 7.87 -5.35
N GLY A 180 23.17 6.58 -5.38
CA GLY A 180 23.38 5.79 -4.16
C GLY A 180 22.14 5.75 -3.25
N GLY A 181 20.96 6.12 -3.78
CA GLY A 181 19.76 6.36 -2.99
C GLY A 181 19.30 5.11 -2.24
N ILE A 182 19.36 3.94 -2.87
CA ILE A 182 18.99 2.68 -2.21
C ILE A 182 19.95 2.37 -1.05
N TYR A 183 21.25 2.59 -1.24
CA TYR A 183 22.22 2.39 -0.19
C TYR A 183 21.99 3.33 1.00
N GLN A 184 21.58 4.57 0.74
CA GLN A 184 21.19 5.53 1.79
C GLN A 184 19.94 5.08 2.54
N LEU A 185 18.93 4.53 1.84
CA LEU A 185 17.73 3.98 2.46
C LEU A 185 18.03 2.77 3.34
N LEU A 186 18.87 1.84 2.85
CA LEU A 186 19.34 0.68 3.62
C LEU A 186 20.05 1.13 4.91
N ARG A 187 21.02 2.02 4.80
CA ARG A 187 21.75 2.56 5.95
C ARG A 187 20.83 3.29 6.91
N GLY A 188 19.93 4.13 6.38
CA GLY A 188 18.97 4.88 7.16
C GLY A 188 18.05 3.97 7.97
N ALA A 189 17.56 2.89 7.35
CA ALA A 189 16.69 1.91 8.02
C ALA A 189 17.40 1.20 9.19
N VAL A 190 18.64 0.76 8.97
CA VAL A 190 19.42 0.07 10.01
C VAL A 190 19.87 1.03 11.11
N ALA A 191 20.28 2.25 10.75
CA ALA A 191 20.85 3.21 11.69
C ALA A 191 19.82 4.02 12.48
N ARG A 192 18.56 4.04 12.06
CA ARG A 192 17.52 4.85 12.71
C ARG A 192 17.24 4.40 14.14
N ARG A 193 16.96 5.36 15.02
CA ARG A 193 16.45 5.08 16.36
C ARG A 193 15.13 4.29 16.26
N SER A 194 15.03 3.21 17.01
CA SER A 194 13.87 2.30 17.01
C SER A 194 13.22 2.09 18.37
N ARG A 195 13.75 2.71 19.45
CA ARG A 195 13.26 2.56 20.84
C ARG A 195 13.19 3.91 21.56
N TRP A 196 12.17 4.08 22.38
CA TRP A 196 11.90 5.27 23.19
C TRP A 196 11.31 4.85 24.54
N SER A 197 11.32 5.76 25.53
CA SER A 197 10.69 5.52 26.83
C SER A 197 9.16 5.51 26.73
N SER A 198 8.60 6.29 25.79
CA SER A 198 7.15 6.37 25.57
C SER A 198 6.82 6.72 24.10
N ARG A 199 5.53 6.64 23.73
CA ARG A 199 5.04 7.10 22.43
C ARG A 199 5.17 8.61 22.27
N GLU A 200 4.99 9.37 23.33
CA GLU A 200 5.13 10.82 23.37
C GLU A 200 6.58 11.22 23.03
N GLU A 201 7.57 10.56 23.64
CA GLU A 201 8.98 10.79 23.30
C GLU A 201 9.28 10.40 21.86
N ALA A 202 8.71 9.31 21.36
CA ALA A 202 8.86 8.92 19.96
C ALA A 202 8.30 9.99 19.02
N LEU A 203 7.10 10.50 19.29
CA LEU A 203 6.45 11.55 18.50
C LEU A 203 7.30 12.84 18.46
N GLU A 204 7.79 13.26 19.62
CA GLU A 204 8.66 14.44 19.69
C GLU A 204 10.00 14.23 18.96
N SER A 205 10.58 13.03 19.05
CA SER A 205 11.79 12.65 18.33
C SER A 205 11.57 12.74 16.82
N PHE A 206 10.44 12.24 16.32
CA PHE A 206 10.11 12.33 14.90
C PHE A 206 9.86 13.78 14.47
N ARG A 207 9.14 14.59 15.24
CA ARG A 207 8.90 16.01 14.94
C ARG A 207 10.18 16.83 14.79
N LYS A 208 11.27 16.44 15.45
CA LYS A 208 12.60 17.08 15.34
C LYS A 208 13.37 16.63 14.08
N THR A 209 12.93 15.57 13.41
CA THR A 209 13.63 15.01 12.24
C THR A 209 13.12 15.66 10.95
N PRO A 210 13.96 16.29 10.11
CA PRO A 210 13.54 16.99 8.91
C PRO A 210 12.65 16.17 7.97
N PHE A 211 12.90 14.88 7.85
CA PHE A 211 12.10 13.95 7.06
C PHE A 211 10.64 13.94 7.48
N PHE A 212 10.34 13.88 8.78
CA PHE A 212 8.98 13.83 9.29
C PHE A 212 8.31 15.19 9.40
N GLN A 213 9.06 16.29 9.34
CA GLN A 213 8.51 17.66 9.36
C GLN A 213 7.70 17.98 8.11
N THR A 214 7.90 17.24 7.02
CA THR A 214 7.13 17.39 5.78
C THR A 214 5.78 16.66 5.82
N TRP A 215 5.55 15.84 6.84
CA TRP A 215 4.35 15.02 6.93
C TRP A 215 3.15 15.81 7.47
N HIS A 216 1.97 15.42 7.04
CA HIS A 216 0.76 15.88 7.69
C HIS A 216 0.73 15.40 9.15
N PRO A 217 0.41 16.28 10.14
CA PRO A 217 0.43 15.91 11.55
C PRO A 217 -0.37 14.65 11.88
N ALA A 218 -1.59 14.50 11.32
CA ALA A 218 -2.42 13.33 11.54
C ALA A 218 -1.78 12.02 11.01
N VAL A 219 -0.99 12.10 9.95
CA VAL A 219 -0.26 10.93 9.41
C VAL A 219 0.87 10.55 10.35
N LEU A 220 1.62 11.52 10.88
CA LEU A 220 2.69 11.26 11.84
C LEU A 220 2.13 10.68 13.16
N GLU A 221 1.02 11.21 13.65
CA GLU A 221 0.35 10.68 14.84
C GLU A 221 -0.14 9.24 14.62
N THR A 222 -0.74 8.97 13.45
CA THR A 222 -1.13 7.61 13.06
C THR A 222 0.09 6.68 12.98
N TYR A 223 1.20 7.14 12.40
CA TYR A 223 2.43 6.36 12.34
C TYR A 223 2.95 5.99 13.73
N VAL A 224 2.98 6.93 14.67
CA VAL A 224 3.41 6.67 16.06
C VAL A 224 2.44 5.74 16.79
N LYS A 225 1.14 5.97 16.62
CA LYS A 225 0.11 5.16 17.26
C LYS A 225 0.14 3.71 16.79
N GLU A 226 0.24 3.50 15.48
CA GLU A 226 0.05 2.20 14.84
C GLU A 226 1.38 1.48 14.49
N GLY A 227 2.48 2.23 14.32
CA GLY A 227 3.80 1.68 13.98
C GLY A 227 4.67 1.31 15.18
N ILE A 228 4.23 1.62 16.41
CA ILE A 228 4.99 1.42 17.66
C ILE A 228 4.26 0.46 18.60
N VAL A 229 5.01 -0.39 19.29
CA VAL A 229 4.51 -1.36 20.27
C VAL A 229 5.30 -1.26 21.57
N LEU A 230 4.74 -1.73 22.69
CA LEU A 230 5.48 -1.90 23.94
C LEU A 230 6.68 -2.84 23.73
N ASP A 231 7.81 -2.51 24.33
CA ASP A 231 8.98 -3.40 24.37
C ASP A 231 8.99 -4.16 25.70
N PRO A 232 8.54 -5.43 25.73
CA PRO A 232 8.43 -6.17 26.99
C PRO A 232 9.79 -6.57 27.58
N ILE A 233 10.87 -6.48 26.81
CA ILE A 233 12.21 -6.89 27.24
C ILE A 233 13.00 -5.70 27.77
N ALA A 234 13.09 -4.61 27.00
CA ALA A 234 13.89 -3.45 27.36
C ALA A 234 13.08 -2.36 28.11
N GLY A 235 11.76 -2.51 28.16
CA GLY A 235 10.85 -1.47 28.64
C GLY A 235 10.64 -0.35 27.62
N GLY A 236 9.64 0.50 27.88
CA GLY A 236 9.26 1.56 26.96
C GLY A 236 8.59 1.02 25.68
N VAL A 237 8.92 1.62 24.55
CA VAL A 237 8.27 1.31 23.27
C VAL A 237 9.31 1.14 22.15
N LYS A 238 8.95 0.33 21.14
CA LYS A 238 9.78 0.10 19.95
C LYS A 238 8.96 0.12 18.66
N LEU A 239 9.63 0.34 17.53
CA LEU A 239 9.02 0.13 16.22
C LEU A 239 8.58 -1.34 16.07
N LYS A 240 7.40 -1.57 15.52
CA LYS A 240 6.89 -2.92 15.20
C LYS A 240 7.76 -3.59 14.13
N GLN A 241 8.12 -2.84 13.08
CA GLN A 241 9.09 -3.31 12.07
C GLN A 241 10.51 -2.97 12.51
N SER A 242 11.40 -3.96 12.54
CA SER A 242 12.82 -3.71 12.82
C SER A 242 13.48 -3.00 11.65
N GLY A 243 14.53 -2.18 11.95
CA GLY A 243 15.33 -1.54 10.90
C GLY A 243 15.99 -2.54 9.95
N PHE A 244 16.32 -3.74 10.43
CA PHE A 244 16.85 -4.83 9.62
C PHE A 244 15.80 -5.33 8.59
N HIS A 245 14.57 -5.61 9.02
CA HIS A 245 13.51 -6.03 8.11
C HIS A 245 13.11 -4.93 7.12
N GLU A 246 13.12 -3.67 7.54
CA GLU A 246 12.91 -2.56 6.61
C GLU A 246 14.02 -2.46 5.56
N ALA A 247 15.27 -2.61 5.98
CA ALA A 247 16.41 -2.64 5.08
C ALA A 247 16.34 -3.81 4.09
N SER A 248 15.93 -5.02 4.55
CA SER A 248 15.78 -6.18 3.67
C SER A 248 14.79 -5.96 2.54
N VAL A 249 13.72 -5.18 2.80
CA VAL A 249 12.74 -4.78 1.77
C VAL A 249 13.36 -3.82 0.76
N PHE A 250 14.13 -2.82 1.20
CA PHE A 250 14.86 -1.92 0.29
C PHE A 250 15.93 -2.64 -0.52
N GLY A 251 16.51 -3.72 0.01
CA GLY A 251 17.55 -4.51 -0.65
C GLY A 251 17.06 -5.38 -1.80
N GLU A 252 15.78 -5.68 -1.86
CA GLU A 252 15.19 -6.45 -2.94
C GLU A 252 14.98 -5.57 -4.17
N ARG A 253 15.67 -5.88 -5.27
CA ARG A 253 15.68 -5.08 -6.51
C ARG A 253 15.18 -5.83 -7.73
N ARG A 254 15.02 -7.13 -7.63
CA ARG A 254 14.65 -7.98 -8.76
C ARG A 254 13.20 -7.77 -9.17
N VAL A 255 12.28 -7.80 -8.21
CA VAL A 255 10.84 -7.74 -8.51
C VAL A 255 10.39 -6.39 -9.09
N PRO A 256 10.91 -5.22 -8.65
CA PRO A 256 10.65 -3.96 -9.36
C PRO A 256 11.00 -4.00 -10.85
N VAL A 257 12.13 -4.63 -11.21
CA VAL A 257 12.57 -4.77 -12.60
C VAL A 257 11.69 -5.78 -13.35
N GLU A 258 11.48 -6.96 -12.80
CA GLU A 258 10.58 -7.96 -13.38
C GLU A 258 9.17 -7.41 -13.60
N THR A 259 8.66 -6.62 -12.64
CA THR A 259 7.33 -6.00 -12.77
C THR A 259 7.31 -4.97 -13.89
N TRP A 260 8.40 -4.21 -14.07
CA TRP A 260 8.54 -3.28 -15.19
C TRP A 260 8.54 -4.01 -16.53
N GLU A 261 9.24 -5.13 -16.65
CA GLU A 261 9.25 -5.94 -17.86
C GLU A 261 7.87 -6.52 -18.17
N LEU A 262 7.16 -6.99 -17.14
CA LEU A 262 5.84 -7.58 -17.27
C LEU A 262 4.70 -6.55 -17.47
N LEU A 263 4.97 -5.28 -17.24
CA LEU A 263 3.94 -4.23 -17.30
C LEU A 263 3.26 -4.15 -18.66
N GLU A 264 3.97 -4.40 -19.76
CA GLU A 264 3.39 -4.46 -21.12
C GLU A 264 2.38 -5.59 -21.28
N ALA A 265 2.59 -6.70 -20.56
CA ALA A 265 1.70 -7.86 -20.60
C ALA A 265 0.45 -7.68 -19.74
N LEU A 266 0.41 -6.66 -18.87
CA LEU A 266 -0.77 -6.39 -18.06
C LEU A 266 -1.97 -6.08 -18.96
N HIS A 267 -2.99 -6.94 -18.84
CA HIS A 267 -4.16 -6.90 -19.71
C HIS A 267 -4.88 -5.54 -19.65
N GLU A 268 -5.23 -4.99 -20.82
CA GLU A 268 -5.81 -3.66 -20.98
C GLU A 268 -7.18 -3.46 -20.31
N ARG A 269 -7.85 -4.53 -19.89
CA ARG A 269 -9.08 -4.44 -19.11
C ARG A 269 -8.90 -3.75 -17.76
N VAL A 270 -7.68 -3.80 -17.18
CA VAL A 270 -7.34 -3.14 -15.92
C VAL A 270 -6.94 -1.70 -16.24
N HIS A 271 -7.72 -0.73 -15.73
CA HIS A 271 -7.34 0.67 -15.86
C HIS A 271 -6.18 0.98 -14.90
N LEU A 272 -5.13 1.63 -15.41
CA LEU A 272 -4.02 2.14 -14.60
C LEU A 272 -4.16 3.64 -14.39
N PHE A 273 -4.20 4.06 -13.14
CA PHE A 273 -4.09 5.46 -12.76
C PHE A 273 -2.78 5.68 -12.01
N TRP A 274 -1.87 6.46 -12.58
CA TRP A 274 -0.58 6.78 -12.00
C TRP A 274 -0.63 8.12 -11.30
N ALA A 275 -0.48 8.13 -9.98
CA ALA A 275 -0.34 9.33 -9.16
C ALA A 275 1.14 9.49 -8.79
N MET A 276 1.85 10.30 -9.56
CA MET A 276 3.30 10.42 -9.46
C MET A 276 3.72 11.66 -8.67
N SER A 277 4.84 11.56 -7.96
CA SER A 277 5.41 12.70 -7.23
C SER A 277 5.84 13.82 -8.17
N GLY A 278 5.72 15.07 -7.71
CA GLY A 278 6.11 16.28 -8.45
C GLY A 278 7.61 16.61 -8.34
N ARG A 279 8.29 16.11 -7.30
CA ARG A 279 9.73 16.28 -7.11
C ARG A 279 10.49 15.08 -7.65
N ARG A 280 11.74 15.28 -8.06
CA ARG A 280 12.62 14.19 -8.54
C ARG A 280 12.71 13.11 -7.47
N PRO A 281 12.15 11.93 -7.71
CA PRO A 281 12.13 10.87 -6.71
C PRO A 281 13.50 10.20 -6.64
N VAL A 282 14.02 10.06 -5.43
CA VAL A 282 15.26 9.30 -5.17
C VAL A 282 15.03 7.79 -5.37
N VAL A 283 13.78 7.36 -5.21
CA VAL A 283 13.41 5.92 -5.12
C VAL A 283 13.00 5.34 -6.47
N THR A 284 12.37 6.13 -7.34
CA THR A 284 11.86 5.66 -8.65
C THR A 284 12.76 6.04 -9.83
N GLY A 285 13.95 6.57 -9.55
CA GLY A 285 14.95 6.90 -10.55
C GLY A 285 14.77 8.28 -11.22
N PRO A 286 15.55 8.58 -12.26
CA PRO A 286 15.46 9.84 -12.99
C PRO A 286 14.10 10.03 -13.67
N GLU A 287 13.76 11.29 -14.00
CA GLU A 287 12.51 11.66 -14.68
C GLU A 287 12.24 10.82 -15.95
N GLU A 288 13.28 10.54 -16.72
CA GLU A 288 13.16 9.72 -17.92
C GLU A 288 12.70 8.29 -17.62
N VAL A 289 13.21 7.70 -16.53
CA VAL A 289 12.80 6.36 -16.08
C VAL A 289 11.34 6.37 -15.62
N THR A 290 10.94 7.40 -14.89
CA THR A 290 9.53 7.58 -14.48
C THR A 290 8.63 7.67 -15.71
N ARG A 291 9.00 8.46 -16.71
CA ARG A 291 8.25 8.60 -17.95
C ARG A 291 8.16 7.28 -18.72
N GLN A 292 9.25 6.55 -18.87
CA GLN A 292 9.27 5.23 -19.51
C GLN A 292 8.35 4.25 -18.79
N THR A 293 8.34 4.27 -17.45
CA THR A 293 7.49 3.39 -16.66
C THR A 293 6.01 3.70 -16.84
N VAL A 294 5.62 4.97 -16.70
CA VAL A 294 4.21 5.40 -16.82
C VAL A 294 3.64 5.10 -18.21
N TRP A 295 4.47 5.28 -19.26
CA TRP A 295 4.06 5.08 -20.66
C TRP A 295 4.36 3.67 -21.21
N ARG A 296 4.85 2.75 -20.37
CA ARG A 296 5.16 1.40 -20.82
C ARG A 296 3.92 0.60 -21.26
N ARG A 297 2.79 0.83 -20.62
CA ARG A 297 1.48 0.28 -21.03
C ARG A 297 0.46 1.43 -21.13
N PRO A 298 0.39 2.11 -22.31
CA PRO A 298 -0.40 3.33 -22.46
C PRO A 298 -1.90 3.09 -22.64
N LYS A 299 -2.32 1.91 -23.10
CA LYS A 299 -3.74 1.59 -23.29
C LYS A 299 -4.48 1.54 -21.96
N ASN A 300 -5.66 2.19 -21.88
CA ASN A 300 -6.48 2.28 -20.68
C ASN A 300 -5.65 2.71 -19.46
N SER A 301 -4.84 3.77 -19.64
CA SER A 301 -3.96 4.33 -18.62
C SER A 301 -4.13 5.85 -18.57
N SER A 302 -4.08 6.38 -17.37
CA SER A 302 -4.07 7.82 -17.11
C SER A 302 -3.08 8.14 -16.00
N ASN A 303 -2.61 9.38 -15.96
CA ASN A 303 -1.64 9.78 -14.97
C ASN A 303 -1.86 11.23 -14.51
N VAL A 304 -1.40 11.51 -13.32
CA VAL A 304 -1.34 12.86 -12.75
C VAL A 304 -0.01 13.03 -12.04
N ARG A 305 0.56 14.21 -12.14
CA ARG A 305 1.70 14.62 -11.33
C ARG A 305 1.21 15.51 -10.22
N ILE A 306 1.55 15.16 -8.99
CA ILE A 306 1.15 15.91 -7.80
C ILE A 306 2.28 16.86 -7.45
N GLU A 307 2.16 18.09 -7.94
CA GLU A 307 3.19 19.12 -7.77
C GLU A 307 3.49 19.40 -6.29
N GLY A 308 4.74 19.73 -6.00
CA GLY A 308 5.22 19.97 -4.64
C GLY A 308 5.38 18.73 -3.76
N SER A 309 4.88 17.55 -4.21
CA SER A 309 5.03 16.30 -3.47
C SER A 309 6.37 15.62 -3.73
N GLY A 310 6.84 14.83 -2.75
CA GLY A 310 7.92 13.85 -2.90
C GLY A 310 7.34 12.44 -2.97
N HIS A 311 8.22 11.42 -2.82
CA HIS A 311 7.83 10.00 -2.86
C HIS A 311 6.69 9.62 -1.89
N LEU A 312 6.58 10.31 -0.76
CA LEU A 312 5.52 10.06 0.24
C LEU A 312 4.25 10.87 -0.05
N VAL A 313 3.77 10.81 -1.28
CA VAL A 313 2.61 11.58 -1.78
C VAL A 313 1.40 11.52 -0.83
N CYS A 314 1.05 10.34 -0.35
CA CYS A 314 -0.11 10.17 0.55
C CYS A 314 0.13 10.64 1.99
N HIS A 315 1.33 11.05 2.35
CA HIS A 315 1.68 11.49 3.71
C HIS A 315 1.82 13.01 3.83
N LEU A 316 1.76 13.73 2.72
CA LEU A 316 1.96 15.17 2.69
C LEU A 316 0.73 15.94 3.13
N ASN A 317 0.96 17.19 3.50
CA ASN A 317 -0.07 18.11 3.93
C ASN A 317 -0.99 18.44 2.73
N PHE A 318 -2.24 17.99 2.74
CA PHE A 318 -3.23 18.15 1.67
C PHE A 318 -3.70 19.59 1.43
N HIS A 319 -3.15 20.58 2.13
CA HIS A 319 -3.42 22.00 1.89
C HIS A 319 -2.85 22.54 0.56
N PHE A 320 -2.17 21.70 -0.23
CA PHE A 320 -1.58 22.08 -1.52
C PHE A 320 -2.31 21.52 -2.75
N LEU A 321 -3.48 20.93 -2.59
CA LEU A 321 -4.35 20.73 -3.74
C LEU A 321 -5.03 22.07 -3.99
N PRO A 322 -4.80 22.75 -5.14
CA PRO A 322 -5.57 23.93 -5.47
C PRO A 322 -7.04 23.55 -5.48
N ASP A 323 -7.86 24.39 -4.83
CA ASP A 323 -9.31 24.37 -5.00
C ASP A 323 -9.58 24.41 -6.49
N GLY A 324 -9.94 23.24 -7.06
CA GLY A 324 -10.14 23.06 -8.49
C GLY A 324 -11.59 23.14 -8.88
#